data_5164a39e4c94e7ef2ca67ccd0903b8d6
#
_entry.id   5164a39e4c94e7ef2ca67ccd0903b8d6
#
_cell.length_a   1.000
_cell.length_b   1.000
_cell.length_c   1.000
_cell.angle_alpha   90.00
_cell.angle_beta   90.00
_cell.angle_gamma   90.00
#
_symmetry.space_group_name_H-M   'P 1'
#
loop_
_entity.id
_entity.type
_entity.pdbx_description
1 polymer ?
#
loop_
_entity_poly.entity_id
_entity_poly.type
_entity_poly.pdbx_seq_one_letter_code
_entity_poly.pdbx_strand_id
1 'polypeptide(L)'
;MPQKPVNDVVIILERDGAVCLAERQGTGYADGMLNLPSGKLDPDEDVFDAAIREAWEEIGVTIERDALRIVHVMHFRNPEGEPRVGWFFTVRHWKGELRNPEPHKCAGLSWHPSDQLPDNTVPYNALGIAHYLKGEPFSVHGWEEARGRQEV
;
A
#
# COMPACT_ATOMS: atom_id res chain seq x y z
N MET A 1 -24.20 5.15 -14.07
CA MET A 1 -22.78 5.42 -14.37
C MET A 1 -21.91 4.34 -13.76
N PRO A 2 -20.95 3.78 -14.52
CA PRO A 2 -20.04 2.80 -13.95
C PRO A 2 -19.17 3.42 -12.85
N GLN A 3 -18.84 2.60 -11.83
CA GLN A 3 -17.94 2.99 -10.77
C GLN A 3 -16.54 3.21 -11.35
N LYS A 4 -15.87 4.26 -10.91
CA LYS A 4 -14.50 4.57 -11.33
C LYS A 4 -13.58 4.58 -10.11
N PRO A 5 -13.08 3.41 -9.69
CA PRO A 5 -12.23 3.35 -8.50
C PRO A 5 -10.84 3.91 -8.79
N VAL A 6 -10.23 4.48 -7.75
CA VAL A 6 -8.82 4.81 -7.77
C VAL A 6 -8.04 3.51 -7.63
N ASN A 7 -7.03 3.30 -8.48
CA ASN A 7 -6.14 2.14 -8.38
C ASN A 7 -4.87 2.53 -7.62
N ASP A 8 -4.62 1.85 -6.52
CA ASP A 8 -3.43 2.02 -5.71
C ASP A 8 -2.52 0.81 -5.86
N VAL A 9 -1.23 1.03 -6.04
CA VAL A 9 -0.24 -0.02 -5.84
C VAL A 9 0.34 0.14 -4.44
N VAL A 10 0.49 -0.96 -3.72
CA VAL A 10 0.97 -0.97 -2.34
C VAL A 10 2.05 -2.03 -2.24
N ILE A 11 3.22 -1.65 -1.73
CA ILE A 11 4.41 -2.50 -1.81
C ILE A 11 4.79 -3.02 -0.43
N ILE A 12 4.70 -4.34 -0.25
CA ILE A 12 5.15 -5.02 0.95
C ILE A 12 6.61 -5.43 0.71
N LEU A 13 7.53 -4.55 1.07
CA LEU A 13 8.96 -4.83 0.98
C LEU A 13 9.36 -5.62 2.21
N GLU A 14 9.81 -6.85 2.02
CA GLU A 14 10.06 -7.79 3.12
C GLU A 14 11.52 -8.15 3.28
N ARG A 15 11.96 -8.21 4.54
CA ARG A 15 13.28 -8.71 4.93
C ARG A 15 13.17 -9.36 6.31
N ASP A 16 13.53 -10.64 6.41
CA ASP A 16 13.60 -11.36 7.69
C ASP A 16 12.34 -11.26 8.55
N GLY A 17 11.17 -11.38 7.92
CA GLY A 17 9.88 -11.32 8.63
C GLY A 17 9.42 -9.91 8.98
N ALA A 18 10.12 -8.90 8.50
CA ALA A 18 9.78 -7.50 8.72
C ALA A 18 9.37 -6.84 7.42
N VAL A 19 8.59 -5.77 7.53
CA VAL A 19 8.14 -4.95 6.40
C VAL A 19 8.64 -3.53 6.59
N CYS A 20 8.92 -2.85 5.48
CA CYS A 20 9.35 -1.45 5.50
C CYS A 20 8.13 -0.54 5.51
N LEU A 21 8.06 0.34 6.50
CA LEU A 21 7.02 1.36 6.61
C LEU A 21 7.63 2.75 6.55
N ALA A 22 6.88 3.69 6.00
CA ALA A 22 7.25 5.09 5.90
C ALA A 22 6.33 5.93 6.79
N GLU A 23 6.90 6.86 7.56
CA GLU A 23 6.12 7.77 8.38
C GLU A 23 5.70 8.97 7.54
N ARG A 24 4.40 9.21 7.43
CA ARG A 24 3.85 10.30 6.63
C ARG A 24 4.06 11.64 7.31
N GLN A 25 4.46 12.66 6.53
CA GLN A 25 4.50 14.03 7.02
C GLN A 25 4.28 15.02 5.88
N GLY A 26 3.70 16.17 6.19
CA GLY A 26 3.51 17.26 5.24
C GLY A 26 2.61 16.94 4.05
N THR A 27 1.80 15.86 4.14
CA THR A 27 0.94 15.43 3.04
C THR A 27 -0.49 15.94 3.17
N GLY A 28 -0.89 16.36 4.39
CA GLY A 28 -2.26 16.75 4.69
C GLY A 28 -3.22 15.58 4.92
N TYR A 29 -2.72 14.33 4.85
CA TYR A 29 -3.52 13.14 5.08
C TYR A 29 -2.73 12.13 5.90
N ALA A 30 -3.31 11.70 7.05
CA ALA A 30 -2.73 10.68 7.92
C ALA A 30 -1.27 10.96 8.33
N ASP A 31 -0.90 12.25 8.45
CA ASP A 31 0.46 12.62 8.86
C ASP A 31 0.77 12.08 10.25
N GLY A 32 1.98 11.57 10.45
CA GLY A 32 2.37 10.89 11.67
C GLY A 32 2.02 9.39 11.69
N MET A 33 1.24 8.91 10.73
CA MET A 33 0.93 7.48 10.60
C MET A 33 1.96 6.79 9.69
N LEU A 34 2.02 5.48 9.83
CA LEU A 34 2.93 4.65 9.05
C LEU A 34 2.18 3.98 7.90
N ASN A 35 2.76 3.99 6.71
CA ASN A 35 2.19 3.30 5.57
C ASN A 35 3.27 2.55 4.79
N LEU A 36 2.80 1.56 4.02
CA LEU A 36 3.65 0.91 3.03
C LEU A 36 3.93 1.90 1.90
N PRO A 37 5.09 1.78 1.21
CA PRO A 37 5.30 2.52 -0.03
C PRO A 37 4.13 2.25 -0.98
N SER A 38 3.55 3.31 -1.53
CA SER A 38 2.33 3.19 -2.33
C SER A 38 2.12 4.40 -3.21
N GLY A 39 1.26 4.26 -4.21
CA GLY A 39 0.86 5.36 -5.04
C GLY A 39 -0.18 4.96 -6.06
N LYS A 40 -0.68 5.95 -6.78
CA LYS A 40 -1.70 5.77 -7.81
C LYS A 40 -1.05 5.47 -9.16
N LEU A 41 -1.79 4.80 -10.03
CA LEU A 41 -1.32 4.58 -11.39
C LEU A 41 -1.31 5.89 -12.17
N ASP A 42 -0.22 6.12 -12.93
CA ASP A 42 -0.16 7.18 -13.92
C ASP A 42 -0.79 6.68 -15.23
N PRO A 43 -1.20 7.58 -16.14
CA PRO A 43 -1.69 7.16 -17.45
C PRO A 43 -0.68 6.24 -18.15
N ASP A 44 -1.18 5.23 -18.81
CA ASP A 44 -0.40 4.26 -19.58
C ASP A 44 0.50 3.32 -18.78
N GLU A 45 0.40 3.34 -17.45
CA GLU A 45 1.09 2.37 -16.59
C GLU A 45 0.19 1.19 -16.28
N ASP A 46 0.76 -0.03 -16.30
CA ASP A 46 0.10 -1.14 -15.62
C ASP A 46 0.52 -1.13 -14.13
N VAL A 47 -0.04 -2.04 -13.34
CA VAL A 47 0.22 -2.07 -11.90
C VAL A 47 1.69 -2.39 -11.57
N PHE A 48 2.38 -3.16 -12.41
CA PHE A 48 3.80 -3.45 -12.21
C PHE A 48 4.67 -2.22 -12.48
N ASP A 49 4.39 -1.48 -13.56
CA ASP A 49 5.10 -0.23 -13.88
C ASP A 49 4.96 0.76 -12.73
N ALA A 50 3.75 0.90 -12.21
CA ALA A 50 3.48 1.83 -11.11
C ALA A 50 4.22 1.43 -9.84
N ALA A 51 4.25 0.13 -9.50
CA ALA A 51 4.96 -0.36 -8.32
C ALA A 51 6.47 -0.08 -8.43
N ILE A 52 7.07 -0.31 -9.61
CA ILE A 52 8.49 -0.06 -9.83
C ILE A 52 8.80 1.43 -9.67
N ARG A 53 7.99 2.30 -10.27
CA ARG A 53 8.15 3.75 -10.19
C ARG A 53 8.02 4.25 -8.75
N GLU A 54 6.97 3.83 -8.05
CA GLU A 54 6.72 4.27 -6.67
C GLU A 54 7.83 3.82 -5.71
N ALA A 55 8.37 2.62 -5.87
CA ALA A 55 9.48 2.15 -5.06
C ALA A 55 10.72 3.04 -5.25
N TRP A 56 11.01 3.43 -6.48
CA TRP A 56 12.11 4.33 -6.77
C TRP A 56 11.86 5.72 -6.15
N GLU A 57 10.66 6.27 -6.34
CA GLU A 57 10.32 7.62 -5.86
C GLU A 57 10.28 7.70 -4.34
N GLU A 58 9.73 6.69 -3.67
CA GLU A 58 9.47 6.77 -2.23
C GLU A 58 10.56 6.18 -1.34
N ILE A 59 11.26 5.14 -1.81
CA ILE A 59 12.27 4.46 -0.97
C ILE A 59 13.62 4.26 -1.67
N GLY A 60 13.76 4.76 -2.89
CA GLY A 60 15.04 4.85 -3.59
C GLY A 60 15.65 3.54 -4.06
N VAL A 61 14.85 2.48 -4.21
CA VAL A 61 15.34 1.19 -4.67
C VAL A 61 14.83 0.86 -6.06
N THR A 62 15.62 0.04 -6.79
CA THR A 62 15.23 -0.46 -8.11
C THR A 62 14.71 -1.88 -7.97
N ILE A 63 13.48 -2.09 -8.40
CA ILE A 63 12.84 -3.41 -8.37
C ILE A 63 12.68 -3.91 -9.80
N GLU A 64 13.19 -5.12 -10.07
CA GLU A 64 12.97 -5.78 -11.33
C GLU A 64 11.53 -6.29 -11.40
N ARG A 65 10.94 -6.26 -12.59
CA ARG A 65 9.53 -6.65 -12.77
C ARG A 65 9.25 -8.08 -12.28
N ASP A 66 10.18 -9.01 -12.50
CA ASP A 66 10.02 -10.41 -12.10
C ASP A 66 10.20 -10.64 -10.60
N ALA A 67 10.68 -9.64 -9.86
CA ALA A 67 10.75 -9.70 -8.38
C ALA A 67 9.43 -9.31 -7.71
N LEU A 68 8.48 -8.79 -8.47
CA LEU A 68 7.16 -8.36 -7.95
C LEU A 68 6.16 -9.49 -8.05
N ARG A 69 5.43 -9.74 -6.96
CA ARG A 69 4.34 -10.70 -6.92
C ARG A 69 3.11 -10.03 -6.34
N ILE A 70 1.97 -10.12 -7.03
CA ILE A 70 0.69 -9.68 -6.48
C ILE A 70 0.24 -10.74 -5.49
N VAL A 71 0.05 -10.35 -4.23
CA VAL A 71 -0.35 -11.28 -3.16
C VAL A 71 -1.74 -11.00 -2.62
N HIS A 72 -2.28 -9.83 -2.89
CA HIS A 72 -3.62 -9.48 -2.42
C HIS A 72 -4.21 -8.36 -3.27
N VAL A 73 -5.49 -8.46 -3.56
CA VAL A 73 -6.26 -7.38 -4.19
C VAL A 73 -7.41 -7.04 -3.25
N MET A 74 -7.51 -5.77 -2.88
CA MET A 74 -8.54 -5.28 -1.96
C MET A 74 -9.49 -4.32 -2.66
N HIS A 75 -10.76 -4.66 -2.69
CA HIS A 75 -11.79 -3.74 -3.12
C HIS A 75 -12.23 -2.93 -1.90
N PHE A 76 -11.82 -1.69 -1.86
CA PHE A 76 -11.88 -0.86 -0.66
C PHE A 76 -12.75 0.37 -0.91
N ARG A 77 -13.53 0.74 0.11
CA ARG A 77 -14.22 2.04 0.12
C ARG A 77 -13.71 2.78 1.34
N ASN A 78 -13.06 3.93 1.11
CA ASN A 78 -12.49 4.70 2.22
C ASN A 78 -13.57 5.41 3.05
N PRO A 79 -13.22 5.94 4.23
CA PRO A 79 -14.20 6.64 5.06
C PRO A 79 -14.90 7.80 4.37
N GLU A 80 -14.27 8.43 3.39
CA GLU A 80 -14.86 9.52 2.59
C GLU A 80 -15.82 9.02 1.52
N GLY A 81 -15.95 7.69 1.37
CA GLY A 81 -16.85 7.06 0.40
C GLY A 81 -16.25 6.85 -0.98
N GLU A 82 -14.95 7.03 -1.13
CA GLU A 82 -14.27 6.84 -2.42
C GLU A 82 -13.96 5.36 -2.65
N PRO A 83 -14.36 4.79 -3.80
CA PRO A 83 -14.00 3.42 -4.14
C PRO A 83 -12.54 3.35 -4.57
N ARG A 84 -11.84 2.33 -4.09
CA ARG A 84 -10.43 2.08 -4.38
C ARG A 84 -10.19 0.61 -4.65
N VAL A 85 -9.19 0.32 -5.48
CA VAL A 85 -8.68 -1.04 -5.64
C VAL A 85 -7.22 -1.00 -5.24
N GLY A 86 -6.87 -1.77 -4.21
CA GLY A 86 -5.49 -1.89 -3.73
C GLY A 86 -4.83 -3.14 -4.30
N TRP A 87 -3.74 -2.94 -5.02
CA TRP A 87 -2.92 -3.99 -5.60
C TRP A 87 -1.69 -4.15 -4.71
N PHE A 88 -1.69 -5.19 -3.85
CA PHE A 88 -0.62 -5.42 -2.89
C PHE A 88 0.42 -6.36 -3.49
N PHE A 89 1.64 -5.86 -3.56
CA PHE A 89 2.79 -6.62 -4.04
C PHE A 89 3.69 -6.99 -2.88
N THR A 90 4.29 -8.17 -2.94
CA THR A 90 5.44 -8.48 -2.08
C THR A 90 6.72 -8.43 -2.90
N VAL A 91 7.80 -7.99 -2.26
CA VAL A 91 9.12 -7.88 -2.85
C VAL A 91 10.15 -8.30 -1.80
N ARG A 92 11.03 -9.23 -2.16
CA ARG A 92 12.09 -9.72 -1.27
C ARG A 92 13.49 -9.44 -1.81
N HIS A 93 13.59 -9.05 -3.08
CA HIS A 93 14.85 -8.77 -3.75
C HIS A 93 14.76 -7.44 -4.49
N TRP A 94 15.75 -6.59 -4.27
CA TRP A 94 15.83 -5.29 -4.92
C TRP A 94 17.28 -4.86 -5.02
N LYS A 95 17.55 -3.83 -5.82
CA LYS A 95 18.89 -3.25 -6.00
C LYS A 95 18.95 -1.89 -5.33
N GLY A 96 20.08 -1.60 -4.67
CA GLY A 96 20.29 -0.35 -3.98
C GLY A 96 19.89 -0.42 -2.51
N GLU A 97 20.30 0.60 -1.78
CA GLU A 97 19.99 0.73 -0.37
C GLU A 97 18.75 1.63 -0.20
N LEU A 98 17.91 1.27 0.76
CA LEU A 98 16.76 2.10 1.13
C LEU A 98 17.22 3.48 1.52
N ARG A 99 16.54 4.49 1.00
CA ARG A 99 16.76 5.89 1.34
C ARG A 99 15.44 6.63 1.28
N ASN A 100 15.40 7.82 1.83
CA ASN A 100 14.23 8.68 1.81
C ASN A 100 14.42 9.82 0.80
N PRO A 101 14.00 9.64 -0.48
CA PRO A 101 14.17 10.68 -1.49
C PRO A 101 13.21 11.85 -1.34
N GLU A 102 12.16 11.69 -0.53
CA GLU A 102 11.11 12.70 -0.37
C GLU A 102 10.95 13.10 1.11
N PRO A 103 11.99 13.69 1.74
CA PRO A 103 11.93 13.99 3.17
C PRO A 103 10.83 14.98 3.56
N HIS A 104 10.30 15.74 2.61
CA HIS A 104 9.17 16.64 2.87
C HIS A 104 7.85 15.88 3.02
N LYS A 105 7.75 14.65 2.50
CA LYS A 105 6.56 13.80 2.59
C LYS A 105 6.72 12.63 3.55
N CYS A 106 7.95 12.29 3.91
CA CYS A 106 8.27 11.12 4.71
C CYS A 106 9.28 11.50 5.79
N ALA A 107 8.90 11.31 7.05
CA ALA A 107 9.77 11.61 8.18
C ALA A 107 10.87 10.55 8.38
N GLY A 108 10.68 9.34 7.84
CA GLY A 108 11.66 8.28 7.94
C GLY A 108 11.09 6.94 7.51
N LEU A 109 11.99 5.99 7.28
CA LEU A 109 11.69 4.61 6.95
C LEU A 109 12.08 3.74 8.12
N SER A 110 11.28 2.70 8.39
CA SER A 110 11.56 1.78 9.50
C SER A 110 11.06 0.37 9.19
N TRP A 111 11.72 -0.61 9.79
CA TRP A 111 11.36 -2.02 9.65
C TRP A 111 10.55 -2.44 10.87
N HIS A 112 9.45 -3.17 10.62
CA HIS A 112 8.56 -3.65 11.67
C HIS A 112 8.20 -5.11 11.40
N PRO A 113 8.12 -5.95 12.44
CA PRO A 113 7.63 -7.32 12.25
C PRO A 113 6.24 -7.29 11.59
N SER A 114 6.04 -8.11 10.57
CA SER A 114 4.80 -8.09 9.81
C SER A 114 3.58 -8.56 10.62
N ASP A 115 3.80 -9.34 11.69
CA ASP A 115 2.76 -9.83 12.58
C ASP A 115 2.56 -8.95 13.82
N GLN A 116 3.32 -7.86 13.96
CA GLN A 116 3.27 -6.94 15.09
C GLN A 116 3.39 -5.50 14.59
N LEU A 117 2.46 -5.08 13.74
CA LEU A 117 2.48 -3.74 13.18
C LEU A 117 2.16 -2.70 14.27
N PRO A 118 2.78 -1.50 14.21
CA PRO A 118 2.41 -0.41 15.12
C PRO A 118 0.94 -0.02 14.99
N ASP A 119 0.35 0.44 16.10
CA ASP A 119 -1.06 0.84 16.15
C ASP A 119 -1.37 2.02 15.20
N ASN A 120 -0.36 2.84 14.90
CA ASN A 120 -0.51 3.97 13.98
C ASN A 120 -0.26 3.60 12.51
N THR A 121 -0.29 2.32 12.16
CA THR A 121 -0.24 1.90 10.77
C THR A 121 -1.57 2.24 10.08
N VAL A 122 -1.51 2.81 8.89
CA VAL A 122 -2.71 3.15 8.11
C VAL A 122 -3.58 1.88 7.94
N PRO A 123 -4.87 1.92 8.33
CA PRO A 123 -5.72 0.72 8.33
C PRO A 123 -5.80 -0.03 7.00
N TYR A 124 -5.88 0.66 5.89
CA TYR A 124 -5.88 0.08 4.54
C TYR A 124 -4.67 -0.84 4.36
N ASN A 125 -3.49 -0.36 4.77
CA ASN A 125 -2.24 -1.11 4.62
C ASN A 125 -2.16 -2.26 5.64
N ALA A 126 -2.55 -2.02 6.88
CA ALA A 126 -2.55 -3.05 7.91
C ALA A 126 -3.46 -4.23 7.54
N LEU A 127 -4.65 -3.94 6.99
CA LEU A 127 -5.56 -4.97 6.51
C LEU A 127 -4.93 -5.82 5.40
N GLY A 128 -4.28 -5.16 4.43
CA GLY A 128 -3.64 -5.87 3.33
C GLY A 128 -2.52 -6.79 3.80
N ILE A 129 -1.70 -6.34 4.73
CA ILE A 129 -0.64 -7.18 5.32
C ILE A 129 -1.25 -8.37 6.06
N ALA A 130 -2.30 -8.14 6.86
CA ALA A 130 -2.96 -9.21 7.60
C ALA A 130 -3.53 -10.29 6.66
N HIS A 131 -4.17 -9.89 5.58
CA HIS A 131 -4.68 -10.83 4.58
C HIS A 131 -3.55 -11.59 3.88
N TYR A 132 -2.46 -10.88 3.56
CA TYR A 132 -1.29 -11.51 2.96
C TYR A 132 -0.73 -12.62 3.86
N LEU A 133 -0.58 -12.35 5.16
CA LEU A 133 -0.05 -13.33 6.10
C LEU A 133 -0.93 -14.56 6.23
N LYS A 134 -2.23 -14.42 5.99
CA LYS A 134 -3.19 -15.53 6.00
C LYS A 134 -3.29 -16.25 4.65
N GLY A 135 -2.58 -15.77 3.63
CA GLY A 135 -2.66 -16.34 2.29
C GLY A 135 -3.98 -16.06 1.57
N GLU A 136 -4.68 -15.01 1.95
CA GLU A 136 -5.96 -14.64 1.35
C GLU A 136 -5.73 -13.68 0.17
N PRO A 137 -6.11 -14.06 -1.07
CA PRO A 137 -5.74 -13.26 -2.24
C PRO A 137 -6.65 -12.08 -2.53
N PHE A 138 -7.83 -12.02 -1.90
CA PHE A 138 -8.82 -10.99 -2.19
C PHE A 138 -9.65 -10.67 -0.95
N SER A 139 -10.01 -9.39 -0.79
CA SER A 139 -10.92 -8.96 0.27
C SER A 139 -11.74 -7.74 -0.16
N VAL A 140 -12.79 -7.50 0.60
CA VAL A 140 -13.69 -6.36 0.41
C VAL A 140 -13.86 -5.69 1.76
N HIS A 141 -13.63 -4.37 1.83
CA HIS A 141 -13.74 -3.61 3.08
C HIS A 141 -14.36 -2.23 2.83
N GLY A 142 -15.16 -1.78 3.79
CA GLY A 142 -15.73 -0.43 3.77
C GLY A 142 -17.06 -0.30 3.06
N TRP A 143 -17.65 -1.40 2.64
CA TRP A 143 -18.87 -1.40 1.82
C TRP A 143 -20.16 -1.67 2.63
N GLU A 144 -20.07 -2.10 3.87
CA GLU A 144 -21.23 -2.48 4.69
C GLU A 144 -22.17 -1.30 4.93
N GLU A 145 -21.66 -0.12 5.22
CA GLU A 145 -22.46 1.09 5.44
C GLU A 145 -23.29 1.46 4.21
N ALA A 146 -22.72 1.29 3.02
CA ALA A 146 -23.44 1.58 1.77
C ALA A 146 -24.61 0.62 1.57
N ARG A 147 -24.40 -0.67 1.92
CA ARG A 147 -25.48 -1.67 1.86
C ARG A 147 -26.58 -1.40 2.87
N GLY A 148 -26.20 -1.04 4.10
CA GLY A 148 -27.18 -0.69 5.12
C GLY A 148 -28.04 0.49 4.73
N ARG A 149 -27.48 1.49 4.04
CA ARG A 149 -28.24 2.62 3.54
C ARG A 149 -29.22 2.25 2.42
N GLN A 150 -28.89 1.24 1.62
CA GLN A 150 -29.76 0.76 0.56
C GLN A 150 -30.95 -0.06 1.06
N GLU A 151 -30.81 -0.67 2.23
CA GLU A 151 -31.85 -1.49 2.84
C GLU A 151 -32.91 -0.67 3.59
N VAL A 152 -32.67 0.61 3.75
CA VAL A 152 -33.61 1.55 4.38
C VAL A 152 -34.46 2.26 3.29
#